data_d20a38b0e4ffe0c05208aedcadc3cb0d
#
_entry.id   d20a38b0e4ffe0c05208aedcadc3cb0d
#
_cell.length_a   1.000
_cell.length_b   1.000
_cell.length_c   1.000
_cell.angle_alpha   90.00
_cell.angle_beta   90.00
_cell.angle_gamma   90.00
#
_symmetry.space_group_name_H-M   'P 1'
#
loop_
_entity.id
_entity.type
_entity.pdbx_description
1 polymer ?
#
loop_
_entity_poly.entity_id
_entity_poly.type
_entity_poly.pdbx_seq_one_letter_code
_entity_poly.pdbx_strand_id
1 'polypeptide(L)'
;MKDNKAYIYESPDKGETVYKRELGKDYSNRQLVEKDKEFSWPLMKDCVTEQDKEAMINFLKTTTRLTNGPMVRKFEKEWSEWLGVKHSLFVSSGSTANLLLVAAVKEKYGLKDGDKVIVPSITWVTNVSPVFQLGLKPVFCDINKKDFSFDIDYLKKLAIEHPDIKAVFVTHLFGISADIDKYKEILPNAIFMEDVCESHGTTYKDKKCGTLSAGSTFSSYFGHHLTTVEGGFVCTDDEELYNLMKMKRSHGMAREALPEKFEEYKKDYPDIHPMFMFVTDGYNLRSMEINAVLGSSQLSNLDDSISKRQVNFKKFIKILDKNSTLFYNEIKQEGNSSFCFPFVCKSKEIKDKLEKYLQEFKVETRPLCSGNLLRQPFITRRPDTPSASEFETAEFLHENGFFIGNNHMITDEEFRILDRLIDEFKY
;
A
#
# COMPACT_ATOMS: atom_id res chain seq x y z
N MET A 1 50.04 -22.47 -10.19
CA MET A 1 50.79 -21.71 -9.17
C MET A 1 49.79 -20.67 -8.64
N LYS A 2 49.39 -20.73 -7.37
CA LYS A 2 48.58 -19.64 -6.78
C LYS A 2 49.55 -18.46 -6.55
N ASP A 3 49.32 -17.35 -7.24
CA ASP A 3 50.03 -16.09 -6.99
C ASP A 3 49.77 -15.70 -5.51
N ASN A 4 50.73 -15.89 -4.66
CA ASN A 4 50.72 -15.47 -3.26
C ASN A 4 51.01 -13.94 -3.23
N LYS A 5 50.00 -13.12 -3.59
CA LYS A 5 50.14 -11.67 -3.46
C LYS A 5 49.80 -11.25 -2.03
N ALA A 6 50.70 -10.55 -1.38
CA ALA A 6 50.47 -9.95 -0.08
C ALA A 6 49.83 -8.55 -0.26
N TYR A 7 48.89 -8.22 0.62
CA TYR A 7 48.19 -6.94 0.60
C TYR A 7 48.35 -6.21 1.92
N ILE A 8 48.47 -4.89 1.84
CA ILE A 8 48.41 -3.97 2.96
C ILE A 8 47.00 -3.39 3.00
N TYR A 9 46.39 -3.37 4.19
CA TYR A 9 45.11 -2.74 4.44
C TYR A 9 45.30 -1.48 5.27
N GLU A 10 44.69 -0.39 4.85
CA GLU A 10 44.85 0.96 5.42
C GLU A 10 43.47 1.57 5.62
N SER A 11 43.25 2.24 6.76
CA SER A 11 42.02 2.97 7.03
C SER A 11 42.37 4.36 7.58
N PRO A 12 42.07 5.44 6.85
CA PRO A 12 42.35 6.80 7.30
C PRO A 12 41.37 7.33 8.34
N ASP A 13 40.20 6.65 8.52
CA ASP A 13 39.05 7.06 9.32
C ASP A 13 38.63 6.01 10.36
N LYS A 14 39.62 5.35 10.95
CA LYS A 14 39.43 4.35 12.03
C LYS A 14 38.51 3.17 11.68
N GLY A 15 38.48 2.78 10.41
CA GLY A 15 37.77 1.60 9.92
C GLY A 15 36.43 1.88 9.25
N GLU A 16 36.05 3.14 9.05
CA GLU A 16 34.88 3.49 8.22
C GLU A 16 35.17 3.22 6.74
N THR A 17 36.36 3.58 6.29
CA THR A 17 36.83 3.29 4.93
C THR A 17 38.10 2.45 5.00
N VAL A 18 38.13 1.34 4.28
CA VAL A 18 39.32 0.46 4.22
C VAL A 18 39.81 0.38 2.78
N TYR A 19 41.10 0.62 2.58
CA TYR A 19 41.77 0.43 1.30
C TYR A 19 42.71 -0.75 1.37
N LYS A 20 42.83 -1.50 0.27
CA LYS A 20 43.87 -2.52 0.08
C LYS A 20 44.81 -2.10 -1.05
N ARG A 21 46.09 -2.35 -0.90
CA ARG A 21 47.06 -2.28 -1.99
C ARG A 21 48.03 -3.46 -1.92
N GLU A 22 48.50 -3.90 -3.06
CA GLU A 22 49.50 -4.96 -3.12
C GLU A 22 50.80 -4.47 -2.46
N LEU A 23 51.42 -5.32 -1.65
CA LEU A 23 52.67 -5.00 -0.98
C LEU A 23 53.75 -4.65 -2.02
N GLY A 24 54.38 -3.50 -1.86
CA GLY A 24 55.38 -2.99 -2.82
C GLY A 24 54.83 -2.10 -3.93
N LYS A 25 53.52 -1.87 -4.02
CA LYS A 25 52.92 -0.89 -4.93
C LYS A 25 52.77 0.47 -4.26
N ASP A 26 52.78 1.53 -5.09
CA ASP A 26 52.58 2.91 -4.65
C ASP A 26 51.20 3.13 -4.00
N TYR A 27 51.08 4.15 -3.14
CA TYR A 27 49.86 4.52 -2.44
C TYR A 27 48.72 4.89 -3.40
N SER A 28 49.04 5.42 -4.58
CA SER A 28 48.08 5.71 -5.65
C SER A 28 47.38 4.47 -6.21
N ASN A 29 47.95 3.29 -6.02
CA ASN A 29 47.37 2.02 -6.47
C ASN A 29 46.44 1.34 -5.42
N ARG A 30 46.07 2.06 -4.38
CA ARG A 30 45.09 1.54 -3.39
C ARG A 30 43.72 1.36 -4.00
N GLN A 31 43.07 0.26 -3.67
CA GLN A 31 41.72 -0.05 -4.04
C GLN A 31 40.83 0.01 -2.79
N LEU A 32 39.67 0.67 -2.91
CA LEU A 32 38.68 0.63 -1.85
C LEU A 32 38.27 -0.82 -1.61
N VAL A 33 38.41 -1.28 -0.38
CA VAL A 33 37.80 -2.55 0.06
C VAL A 33 36.38 -2.19 0.44
N GLU A 34 35.42 -2.55 -0.41
CA GLU A 34 34.03 -2.52 0.04
C GLU A 34 33.97 -3.41 1.29
N LYS A 35 33.59 -2.83 2.44
CA LYS A 35 33.18 -3.66 3.58
C LYS A 35 32.11 -4.60 3.04
N ASP A 36 32.29 -5.91 3.25
CA ASP A 36 31.18 -6.83 3.07
C ASP A 36 29.99 -6.23 3.82
N LYS A 37 28.98 -5.76 3.09
CA LYS A 37 27.79 -5.19 3.73
C LYS A 37 27.25 -6.27 4.64
N GLU A 38 27.30 -6.03 5.95
CA GLU A 38 26.76 -6.93 6.92
C GLU A 38 25.31 -7.23 6.53
N PHE A 39 24.94 -8.50 6.41
CA PHE A 39 23.61 -8.89 6.00
C PHE A 39 22.55 -8.22 6.90
N SER A 40 21.57 -7.63 6.29
CA SER A 40 20.36 -7.18 6.95
C SER A 40 19.20 -7.23 5.94
N TRP A 41 18.02 -7.51 6.45
CA TRP A 41 16.81 -7.51 5.64
C TRP A 41 15.80 -6.52 6.23
N PRO A 42 15.90 -5.24 5.89
CA PRO A 42 14.96 -4.24 6.36
C PRO A 42 13.59 -4.42 5.71
N LEU A 43 12.53 -3.93 6.35
CA LEU A 43 11.20 -3.88 5.73
C LEU A 43 11.20 -3.07 4.43
N MET A 44 12.00 -1.99 4.42
CA MET A 44 12.13 -1.08 3.30
C MET A 44 13.60 -0.75 3.05
N LYS A 45 13.94 -0.60 1.77
CA LYS A 45 15.18 0.07 1.33
C LYS A 45 14.79 1.44 0.78
N ASP A 46 15.62 2.45 1.02
CA ASP A 46 15.42 3.77 0.42
C ASP A 46 15.49 3.65 -1.11
N CYS A 47 14.38 3.96 -1.76
CA CYS A 47 14.26 3.89 -3.22
C CYS A 47 14.25 5.28 -3.89
N VAL A 48 14.49 6.36 -3.13
CA VAL A 48 14.65 7.70 -3.70
C VAL A 48 16.03 7.80 -4.34
N THR A 49 16.04 7.87 -5.67
CA THR A 49 17.27 7.90 -6.47
C THR A 49 17.89 9.30 -6.54
N GLU A 50 19.15 9.39 -6.99
CA GLU A 50 19.76 10.69 -7.27
C GLU A 50 19.01 11.46 -8.37
N GLN A 51 18.46 10.77 -9.37
CA GLN A 51 17.60 11.39 -10.39
C GLN A 51 16.35 12.03 -9.76
N ASP A 52 15.73 11.37 -8.80
CA ASP A 52 14.56 11.90 -8.06
C ASP A 52 14.95 13.16 -7.27
N LYS A 53 16.09 13.12 -6.59
CA LYS A 53 16.63 14.29 -5.86
C LYS A 53 16.92 15.46 -6.79
N GLU A 54 17.56 15.21 -7.94
CA GLU A 54 17.83 16.24 -8.95
C GLU A 54 16.54 16.86 -9.50
N ALA A 55 15.51 16.06 -9.77
CA ALA A 55 14.21 16.55 -10.21
C ALA A 55 13.59 17.53 -9.18
N MET A 56 13.61 17.15 -7.89
CA MET A 56 13.14 18.02 -6.80
C MET A 56 13.98 19.30 -6.65
N ILE A 57 15.31 19.20 -6.71
CA ILE A 57 16.22 20.36 -6.62
C ILE A 57 15.97 21.32 -7.78
N ASN A 58 15.85 20.83 -9.01
CA ASN A 58 15.60 21.66 -10.18
C ASN A 58 14.25 22.35 -10.13
N PHE A 59 13.22 21.64 -9.65
CA PHE A 59 11.91 22.24 -9.41
C PHE A 59 12.00 23.37 -8.37
N LEU A 60 12.64 23.14 -7.22
CA LEU A 60 12.77 24.14 -6.16
C LEU A 60 13.54 25.41 -6.59
N LYS A 61 14.50 25.28 -7.52
CA LYS A 61 15.23 26.45 -8.06
C LYS A 61 14.37 27.36 -8.94
N THR A 62 13.31 26.83 -9.55
CA THR A 62 12.52 27.53 -10.57
C THR A 62 11.11 27.88 -10.13
N THR A 63 10.57 27.17 -9.10
CA THR A 63 9.19 27.36 -8.66
C THR A 63 9.04 28.54 -7.71
N THR A 64 7.87 29.18 -7.79
CA THR A 64 7.40 30.16 -6.80
C THR A 64 6.22 29.63 -5.98
N ARG A 65 5.75 28.40 -6.27
CA ARG A 65 4.59 27.78 -5.64
C ARG A 65 4.90 26.35 -5.21
N LEU A 66 4.66 26.03 -3.95
CA LEU A 66 4.91 24.70 -3.37
C LEU A 66 3.62 23.95 -2.97
N THR A 67 2.52 24.66 -2.83
CA THR A 67 1.20 24.07 -2.55
C THR A 67 0.58 23.49 -3.81
N ASN A 68 -0.54 22.77 -3.69
CA ASN A 68 -1.28 22.13 -4.78
C ASN A 68 -1.39 23.03 -6.03
N GLY A 69 -0.85 22.59 -7.16
CA GLY A 69 -0.74 23.39 -8.40
C GLY A 69 -0.47 22.55 -9.65
N PRO A 70 0.30 23.09 -10.62
CA PRO A 70 0.50 22.45 -11.93
C PRO A 70 1.16 21.08 -11.88
N MET A 71 2.14 20.87 -11.00
CA MET A 71 2.85 19.58 -10.90
C MET A 71 1.95 18.51 -10.31
N VAL A 72 1.09 18.86 -9.33
CA VAL A 72 0.06 17.95 -8.83
C VAL A 72 -0.87 17.53 -9.97
N ARG A 73 -1.39 18.47 -10.78
CA ARG A 73 -2.27 18.14 -11.91
C ARG A 73 -1.59 17.29 -12.97
N LYS A 74 -0.29 17.54 -13.23
CA LYS A 74 0.51 16.71 -14.12
C LYS A 74 0.62 15.28 -13.60
N PHE A 75 0.95 15.10 -12.33
CA PHE A 75 1.08 13.79 -11.71
C PHE A 75 -0.25 13.04 -11.62
N GLU A 76 -1.36 13.75 -11.35
CA GLU A 76 -2.72 13.19 -11.40
C GLU A 76 -3.04 12.62 -12.80
N LYS A 77 -2.66 13.33 -13.85
CA LYS A 77 -2.86 12.89 -15.24
C LYS A 77 -1.97 11.66 -15.55
N GLU A 78 -0.67 11.73 -15.25
CA GLU A 78 0.28 10.64 -15.47
C GLU A 78 -0.14 9.37 -14.72
N TRP A 79 -0.64 9.51 -13.48
CA TRP A 79 -1.17 8.40 -12.71
C TRP A 79 -2.41 7.79 -13.33
N SER A 80 -3.36 8.63 -13.80
CA SER A 80 -4.56 8.17 -14.51
C SER A 80 -4.22 7.38 -15.77
N GLU A 81 -3.26 7.87 -16.57
CA GLU A 81 -2.76 7.20 -17.77
C GLU A 81 -2.10 5.85 -17.43
N TRP A 82 -1.24 5.82 -16.39
CA TRP A 82 -0.59 4.60 -15.94
C TRP A 82 -1.59 3.55 -15.40
N LEU A 83 -2.55 3.98 -14.59
CA LEU A 83 -3.54 3.08 -14.00
C LEU A 83 -4.57 2.60 -15.03
N GLY A 84 -4.96 3.45 -15.96
CA GLY A 84 -6.00 3.19 -16.95
C GLY A 84 -7.39 3.62 -16.49
N VAL A 85 -7.49 4.75 -15.76
CA VAL A 85 -8.74 5.38 -15.32
C VAL A 85 -8.87 6.80 -15.89
N LYS A 86 -10.09 7.35 -15.90
CA LYS A 86 -10.32 8.71 -16.38
C LYS A 86 -9.80 9.78 -15.44
N HIS A 87 -9.95 9.58 -14.13
CA HIS A 87 -9.73 10.61 -13.12
C HIS A 87 -8.96 10.10 -11.93
N SER A 88 -7.96 10.86 -11.52
CA SER A 88 -7.20 10.66 -10.28
C SER A 88 -7.01 11.98 -9.56
N LEU A 89 -7.05 11.95 -8.24
CA LEU A 89 -6.76 13.09 -7.37
C LEU A 89 -5.63 12.72 -6.42
N PHE A 90 -4.57 13.49 -6.44
CA PHE A 90 -3.44 13.34 -5.53
C PHE A 90 -3.78 14.03 -4.20
N VAL A 91 -3.66 13.27 -3.11
CA VAL A 91 -4.01 13.68 -1.74
C VAL A 91 -2.84 13.46 -0.78
N SER A 92 -2.98 13.92 0.46
CA SER A 92 -1.89 13.96 1.44
C SER A 92 -1.44 12.59 1.97
N SER A 93 -2.23 11.53 1.82
CA SER A 93 -1.89 10.16 2.23
C SER A 93 -2.91 9.14 1.70
N GLY A 94 -2.57 7.84 1.75
CA GLY A 94 -3.55 6.77 1.51
C GLY A 94 -4.71 6.78 2.50
N SER A 95 -4.44 7.15 3.76
CA SER A 95 -5.49 7.29 4.79
C SER A 95 -6.51 8.36 4.44
N THR A 96 -6.05 9.50 3.93
CA THR A 96 -6.93 10.59 3.48
C THR A 96 -7.62 10.24 2.16
N ALA A 97 -7.01 9.40 1.32
CA ALA A 97 -7.66 8.85 0.13
C ALA A 97 -8.86 7.98 0.52
N ASN A 98 -8.69 7.08 1.48
CA ASN A 98 -9.78 6.22 1.99
C ASN A 98 -10.93 7.07 2.58
N LEU A 99 -10.61 8.07 3.40
CA LEU A 99 -11.60 8.99 3.96
C LEU A 99 -12.38 9.73 2.86
N LEU A 100 -11.65 10.27 1.89
CA LEU A 100 -12.25 11.06 0.80
C LEU A 100 -13.16 10.20 -0.08
N LEU A 101 -12.75 8.98 -0.41
CA LEU A 101 -13.56 8.06 -1.21
C LEU A 101 -14.86 7.70 -0.50
N VAL A 102 -14.77 7.27 0.77
CA VAL A 102 -15.97 6.89 1.55
C VAL A 102 -16.92 8.08 1.74
N ALA A 103 -16.39 9.28 2.00
CA ALA A 103 -17.19 10.50 2.14
C ALA A 103 -17.93 10.87 0.85
N ALA A 104 -17.23 10.77 -0.28
CA ALA A 104 -17.83 11.08 -1.59
C ALA A 104 -18.87 10.01 -2.02
N VAL A 105 -18.57 8.73 -1.77
CA VAL A 105 -19.52 7.63 -2.01
C VAL A 105 -20.76 7.80 -1.14
N LYS A 106 -20.59 8.12 0.16
CA LYS A 106 -21.72 8.37 1.06
C LYS A 106 -22.66 9.44 0.49
N GLU A 107 -22.12 10.57 0.06
CA GLU A 107 -22.92 11.68 -0.47
C GLU A 107 -23.55 11.33 -1.81
N LYS A 108 -22.76 10.87 -2.79
CA LYS A 108 -23.23 10.58 -4.14
C LYS A 108 -24.37 9.56 -4.17
N TYR A 109 -24.23 8.48 -3.40
CA TYR A 109 -25.22 7.40 -3.38
C TYR A 109 -26.27 7.57 -2.27
N GLY A 110 -26.23 8.69 -1.54
CA GLY A 110 -27.20 9.02 -0.53
C GLY A 110 -27.22 8.08 0.67
N LEU A 111 -26.08 7.50 1.05
CA LEU A 111 -25.97 6.65 2.23
C LEU A 111 -26.25 7.46 3.49
N LYS A 112 -26.95 6.83 4.44
CA LYS A 112 -27.36 7.45 5.70
C LYS A 112 -26.52 6.93 6.87
N ASP A 113 -26.55 7.65 7.98
CA ASP A 113 -25.96 7.17 9.22
C ASP A 113 -26.56 5.82 9.60
N GLY A 114 -25.67 4.87 9.95
CA GLY A 114 -26.05 3.48 10.24
C GLY A 114 -26.08 2.54 9.03
N ASP A 115 -26.00 3.05 7.79
CA ASP A 115 -25.90 2.19 6.60
C ASP A 115 -24.64 1.31 6.67
N LYS A 116 -24.81 0.05 6.28
CA LYS A 116 -23.81 -1.01 6.45
C LYS A 116 -22.80 -1.04 5.31
N VAL A 117 -21.51 -1.12 5.69
CA VAL A 117 -20.38 -1.26 4.77
C VAL A 117 -19.57 -2.50 5.18
N ILE A 118 -19.39 -3.45 4.27
CA ILE A 118 -18.51 -4.61 4.51
C ILE A 118 -17.05 -4.16 4.46
N VAL A 119 -16.27 -4.61 5.46
CA VAL A 119 -14.84 -4.37 5.60
C VAL A 119 -14.12 -5.67 6.00
N PRO A 120 -12.82 -5.86 5.64
CA PRO A 120 -12.09 -7.05 6.04
C PRO A 120 -11.75 -7.04 7.55
N SER A 121 -11.66 -8.22 8.14
CA SER A 121 -11.21 -8.41 9.54
C SER A 121 -9.70 -8.23 9.71
N ILE A 122 -8.90 -8.45 8.64
CA ILE A 122 -7.48 -8.06 8.56
C ILE A 122 -7.32 -7.08 7.40
N THR A 123 -6.92 -5.87 7.72
CA THR A 123 -6.60 -4.80 6.78
C THR A 123 -5.92 -3.65 7.53
N TRP A 124 -5.49 -2.62 6.82
CA TRP A 124 -5.07 -1.39 7.47
C TRP A 124 -6.26 -0.66 8.09
N VAL A 125 -6.04 -0.04 9.24
CA VAL A 125 -7.08 0.61 10.05
C VAL A 125 -7.95 1.62 9.27
N THR A 126 -7.42 2.22 8.21
CA THR A 126 -8.12 3.25 7.42
C THR A 126 -9.14 2.71 6.42
N ASN A 127 -9.30 1.38 6.32
CA ASN A 127 -10.49 0.80 5.68
C ASN A 127 -11.72 0.83 6.60
N VAL A 128 -11.52 0.92 7.91
CA VAL A 128 -12.57 0.87 8.91
C VAL A 128 -12.85 2.24 9.54
N SER A 129 -11.79 2.99 9.87
CA SER A 129 -11.93 4.28 10.55
C SER A 129 -12.84 5.28 9.83
N PRO A 130 -12.75 5.49 8.49
CA PRO A 130 -13.66 6.38 7.78
C PRO A 130 -15.13 5.96 7.83
N VAL A 131 -15.39 4.64 7.85
CA VAL A 131 -16.76 4.11 7.97
C VAL A 131 -17.38 4.59 9.28
N PHE A 132 -16.65 4.46 10.39
CA PHE A 132 -17.10 4.98 11.69
C PHE A 132 -17.17 6.51 11.73
N GLN A 133 -16.15 7.20 11.22
CA GLN A 133 -16.06 8.67 11.27
C GLN A 133 -17.20 9.34 10.51
N LEU A 134 -17.71 8.68 9.49
CA LEU A 134 -18.80 9.19 8.64
C LEU A 134 -20.18 8.67 9.09
N GLY A 135 -20.27 8.07 10.28
CA GLY A 135 -21.54 7.60 10.85
C GLY A 135 -22.07 6.30 10.19
N LEU A 136 -21.30 5.67 9.30
CA LEU A 136 -21.66 4.39 8.71
C LEU A 136 -21.35 3.22 9.68
N LYS A 137 -21.93 2.06 9.44
CA LYS A 137 -21.74 0.86 10.28
C LYS A 137 -20.87 -0.17 9.56
N PRO A 138 -19.62 -0.44 10.02
CA PRO A 138 -18.85 -1.51 9.45
C PRO A 138 -19.43 -2.88 9.80
N VAL A 139 -19.50 -3.76 8.83
CA VAL A 139 -19.80 -5.17 8.95
C VAL A 139 -18.54 -5.94 8.60
N PHE A 140 -17.92 -6.57 9.59
CA PHE A 140 -16.65 -7.26 9.37
C PHE A 140 -16.89 -8.60 8.67
N CYS A 141 -16.06 -8.88 7.66
CA CYS A 141 -16.01 -10.16 6.98
C CYS A 141 -14.71 -10.87 7.32
N ASP A 142 -14.77 -12.16 7.62
CA ASP A 142 -13.55 -12.96 7.75
C ASP A 142 -12.82 -13.05 6.41
N ILE A 143 -11.55 -13.37 6.44
CA ILE A 143 -10.70 -13.45 5.26
C ILE A 143 -10.22 -14.88 4.99
N ASN A 144 -9.64 -15.12 3.84
CA ASN A 144 -9.03 -16.40 3.48
C ASN A 144 -7.50 -16.31 3.48
N LYS A 145 -6.82 -17.46 3.62
CA LYS A 145 -5.35 -17.55 3.67
C LYS A 145 -4.67 -17.44 2.29
N LYS A 146 -5.45 -17.48 1.21
CA LYS A 146 -4.94 -17.59 -0.15
C LYS A 146 -4.63 -16.24 -0.78
N ASP A 147 -5.56 -15.30 -0.63
CA ASP A 147 -5.43 -13.94 -1.16
C ASP A 147 -5.55 -12.85 -0.09
N PHE A 148 -5.73 -13.24 1.19
CA PHE A 148 -5.87 -12.35 2.33
C PHE A 148 -7.02 -11.34 2.19
N SER A 149 -8.02 -11.67 1.35
CA SER A 149 -9.24 -10.88 1.19
C SER A 149 -10.45 -11.68 1.67
N PHE A 150 -11.66 -11.21 1.42
CA PHE A 150 -12.87 -11.81 1.98
C PHE A 150 -12.99 -13.31 1.74
N ASP A 151 -13.33 -14.05 2.79
CA ASP A 151 -13.76 -15.43 2.67
C ASP A 151 -15.14 -15.49 1.98
N ILE A 152 -15.25 -16.31 0.94
CA ILE A 152 -16.44 -16.37 0.09
C ILE A 152 -17.67 -16.89 0.85
N ASP A 153 -17.49 -17.90 1.70
CA ASP A 153 -18.62 -18.51 2.39
C ASP A 153 -19.06 -17.62 3.56
N TYR A 154 -18.12 -16.95 4.22
CA TYR A 154 -18.45 -15.94 5.22
C TYR A 154 -19.17 -14.73 4.58
N LEU A 155 -18.75 -14.30 3.40
CA LEU A 155 -19.41 -13.21 2.66
C LEU A 155 -20.84 -13.58 2.27
N LYS A 156 -21.08 -14.82 1.80
CA LYS A 156 -22.46 -15.33 1.52
C LYS A 156 -23.32 -15.32 2.77
N LYS A 157 -22.77 -15.74 3.91
CA LYS A 157 -23.45 -15.67 5.20
C LYS A 157 -23.88 -14.24 5.53
N LEU A 158 -22.94 -13.28 5.42
CA LEU A 158 -23.22 -11.87 5.68
C LEU A 158 -24.29 -11.30 4.71
N ALA A 159 -24.28 -11.69 3.44
CA ALA A 159 -25.28 -11.28 2.47
C ALA A 159 -26.71 -11.72 2.86
N ILE A 160 -26.85 -12.89 3.50
CA ILE A 160 -28.13 -13.40 4.00
C ILE A 160 -28.54 -12.69 5.30
N GLU A 161 -27.61 -12.55 6.25
CA GLU A 161 -27.87 -11.94 7.57
C GLU A 161 -28.08 -10.41 7.47
N HIS A 162 -27.51 -9.76 6.45
CA HIS A 162 -27.56 -8.32 6.25
C HIS A 162 -27.97 -7.97 4.82
N PRO A 163 -29.23 -8.21 4.41
CA PRO A 163 -29.70 -7.90 3.05
C PRO A 163 -29.73 -6.39 2.75
N ASP A 164 -29.50 -5.56 3.76
CA ASP A 164 -29.46 -4.09 3.72
C ASP A 164 -28.05 -3.50 3.54
N ILE A 165 -27.02 -4.33 3.27
CA ILE A 165 -25.68 -3.86 2.96
C ILE A 165 -25.72 -2.88 1.77
N LYS A 166 -25.06 -1.72 1.95
CA LYS A 166 -25.00 -0.66 0.93
C LYS A 166 -23.70 -0.61 0.16
N ALA A 167 -22.58 -0.89 0.83
CA ALA A 167 -21.28 -0.80 0.20
C ALA A 167 -20.31 -1.90 0.69
N VAL A 168 -19.27 -2.11 -0.09
CA VAL A 168 -18.19 -3.07 0.19
C VAL A 168 -16.86 -2.35 -0.06
N PHE A 169 -15.98 -2.36 0.94
CA PHE A 169 -14.63 -1.83 0.79
C PHE A 169 -13.65 -3.00 0.70
N VAL A 170 -13.31 -3.37 -0.52
CA VAL A 170 -12.39 -4.46 -0.84
C VAL A 170 -10.96 -3.99 -0.63
N THR A 171 -10.13 -4.79 0.04
CA THR A 171 -8.68 -4.53 0.14
C THR A 171 -7.93 -5.58 -0.68
N HIS A 172 -7.06 -5.10 -1.58
CA HIS A 172 -6.04 -5.91 -2.23
C HIS A 172 -4.80 -5.87 -1.35
N LEU A 173 -4.66 -6.85 -0.45
CA LEU A 173 -3.64 -6.84 0.59
C LEU A 173 -2.31 -7.44 0.11
N PHE A 174 -1.17 -6.92 0.56
CA PHE A 174 0.18 -7.44 0.29
C PHE A 174 0.60 -7.52 -1.18
N GLY A 175 -0.09 -6.82 -2.07
CA GLY A 175 0.15 -6.91 -3.51
C GLY A 175 -0.58 -8.09 -4.16
N ILE A 176 -1.62 -8.63 -3.55
CA ILE A 176 -2.38 -9.78 -4.02
C ILE A 176 -3.81 -9.35 -4.32
N SER A 177 -4.32 -9.75 -5.50
CA SER A 177 -5.67 -9.35 -5.93
C SER A 177 -6.77 -10.18 -5.28
N ALA A 178 -7.79 -9.51 -4.74
CA ALA A 178 -9.05 -10.10 -4.30
C ALA A 178 -9.90 -10.63 -5.47
N ASP A 179 -10.80 -11.57 -5.22
CA ASP A 179 -11.73 -12.10 -6.23
C ASP A 179 -13.01 -11.24 -6.33
N ILE A 180 -12.83 -10.00 -6.79
CA ILE A 180 -13.87 -8.96 -6.78
C ILE A 180 -15.12 -9.34 -7.58
N ASP A 181 -14.99 -10.13 -8.65
CA ASP A 181 -16.14 -10.55 -9.46
C ASP A 181 -17.08 -11.45 -8.64
N LYS A 182 -16.53 -12.40 -7.88
CA LYS A 182 -17.34 -13.24 -6.99
C LYS A 182 -18.03 -12.44 -5.89
N TYR A 183 -17.37 -11.41 -5.38
CA TYR A 183 -18.01 -10.55 -4.38
C TYR A 183 -19.18 -9.78 -4.97
N LYS A 184 -19.06 -9.30 -6.23
CA LYS A 184 -20.16 -8.65 -6.95
C LYS A 184 -21.29 -9.60 -7.29
N GLU A 185 -21.01 -10.88 -7.58
CA GLU A 185 -22.04 -11.90 -7.79
C GLU A 185 -22.86 -12.15 -6.50
N ILE A 186 -22.19 -12.13 -5.32
CA ILE A 186 -22.85 -12.31 -4.02
C ILE A 186 -23.65 -11.07 -3.59
N LEU A 187 -23.15 -9.89 -3.87
CA LEU A 187 -23.69 -8.59 -3.45
C LEU A 187 -23.93 -7.66 -4.65
N PRO A 188 -24.79 -8.03 -5.61
CA PRO A 188 -24.92 -7.32 -6.90
C PRO A 188 -25.43 -5.88 -6.78
N ASN A 189 -26.08 -5.54 -5.68
CA ASN A 189 -26.64 -4.21 -5.44
C ASN A 189 -25.76 -3.31 -4.56
N ALA A 190 -24.63 -3.82 -4.06
CA ALA A 190 -23.72 -3.04 -3.23
C ALA A 190 -22.77 -2.17 -4.07
N ILE A 191 -22.40 -1.03 -3.52
CA ILE A 191 -21.38 -0.14 -4.10
C ILE A 191 -20.02 -0.68 -3.70
N PHE A 192 -19.18 -1.04 -4.68
CA PHE A 192 -17.83 -1.51 -4.43
C PHE A 192 -16.82 -0.38 -4.47
N MET A 193 -15.91 -0.37 -3.52
CA MET A 193 -14.71 0.46 -3.44
C MET A 193 -13.49 -0.43 -3.29
N GLU A 194 -12.35 -0.03 -3.85
CA GLU A 194 -11.10 -0.77 -3.77
C GLU A 194 -10.05 0.02 -2.98
N ASP A 195 -9.43 -0.62 -1.98
CA ASP A 195 -8.16 -0.16 -1.42
C ASP A 195 -7.01 -0.94 -2.07
N VAL A 196 -6.16 -0.22 -2.78
CA VAL A 196 -5.01 -0.74 -3.54
C VAL A 196 -3.69 -0.16 -2.98
N CYS A 197 -3.71 0.37 -1.76
CA CYS A 197 -2.55 1.03 -1.16
C CYS A 197 -1.31 0.12 -1.14
N GLU A 198 -1.47 -1.17 -0.88
CA GLU A 198 -0.38 -2.14 -0.86
C GLU A 198 -0.23 -2.91 -2.19
N SER A 199 -0.93 -2.52 -3.26
CA SER A 199 -1.08 -3.35 -4.46
C SER A 199 -0.96 -2.58 -5.77
N HIS A 200 -0.07 -1.59 -5.85
CA HIS A 200 0.20 -0.85 -7.09
C HIS A 200 0.59 -1.81 -8.22
N GLY A 201 -0.15 -1.78 -9.32
CA GLY A 201 0.09 -2.61 -10.49
C GLY A 201 -0.30 -4.09 -10.34
N THR A 202 -0.90 -4.47 -9.21
CA THR A 202 -1.56 -5.79 -9.09
C THR A 202 -2.67 -5.90 -10.13
N THR A 203 -2.81 -7.06 -10.76
CA THR A 203 -3.84 -7.32 -11.76
C THR A 203 -4.80 -8.42 -11.31
N TYR A 204 -6.04 -8.27 -11.75
CA TYR A 204 -7.09 -9.28 -11.66
C TYR A 204 -7.65 -9.51 -13.06
N LYS A 205 -7.52 -10.72 -13.61
CA LYS A 205 -7.94 -11.04 -14.99
C LYS A 205 -7.41 -10.00 -16.00
N ASP A 206 -6.11 -9.72 -15.94
CA ASP A 206 -5.36 -8.78 -16.79
C ASP A 206 -5.75 -7.30 -16.66
N LYS A 207 -6.66 -6.94 -15.76
CA LYS A 207 -7.00 -5.55 -15.44
C LYS A 207 -6.30 -5.12 -14.15
N LYS A 208 -5.75 -3.92 -14.12
CA LYS A 208 -5.16 -3.38 -12.90
C LYS A 208 -6.23 -3.23 -11.81
N CYS A 209 -5.94 -3.72 -10.60
CA CYS A 209 -6.74 -3.43 -9.43
C CYS A 209 -6.80 -1.91 -9.22
N GLY A 210 -7.96 -1.41 -8.80
CA GLY A 210 -8.26 0.01 -8.76
C GLY A 210 -9.05 0.53 -9.98
N THR A 211 -9.32 -0.35 -10.96
CA THR A 211 -10.18 -0.05 -12.12
C THR A 211 -11.46 -0.88 -12.13
N LEU A 212 -11.74 -1.59 -11.03
CA LEU A 212 -12.78 -2.63 -11.00
C LEU A 212 -14.03 -2.23 -10.22
N SER A 213 -14.08 -1.02 -9.67
CA SER A 213 -15.15 -0.57 -8.76
C SER A 213 -15.58 0.87 -9.02
N ALA A 214 -16.46 1.42 -8.18
CA ALA A 214 -16.89 2.82 -8.30
C ALA A 214 -15.74 3.81 -8.07
N GLY A 215 -14.78 3.45 -7.23
CA GLY A 215 -13.57 4.23 -6.98
C GLY A 215 -12.55 3.45 -6.18
N SER A 216 -11.30 3.88 -6.26
CA SER A 216 -10.16 3.21 -5.65
C SER A 216 -9.20 4.18 -4.99
N THR A 217 -8.38 3.64 -4.08
CA THR A 217 -7.41 4.40 -3.31
C THR A 217 -6.02 3.78 -3.37
N PHE A 218 -5.00 4.63 -3.30
CA PHE A 218 -3.60 4.25 -3.34
C PHE A 218 -2.83 5.07 -2.31
N SER A 219 -1.74 4.49 -1.77
CA SER A 219 -0.82 5.19 -0.89
C SER A 219 0.55 5.31 -1.54
N SER A 220 1.13 6.48 -1.49
CA SER A 220 2.52 6.72 -1.90
C SER A 220 3.39 7.10 -0.69
N TYR A 221 3.06 6.53 0.48
CA TYR A 221 3.92 6.58 1.65
C TYR A 221 5.28 5.92 1.35
N PHE A 222 6.31 6.29 2.09
CA PHE A 222 7.69 5.82 1.91
C PHE A 222 7.81 4.29 1.74
N GLY A 223 6.95 3.49 2.39
CA GLY A 223 6.95 2.03 2.38
C GLY A 223 6.36 1.36 1.14
N HIS A 224 5.76 2.08 0.21
CA HIS A 224 5.01 1.50 -0.91
C HIS A 224 5.86 1.30 -2.18
N HIS A 225 5.23 0.81 -3.26
CA HIS A 225 5.89 0.52 -4.53
C HIS A 225 6.46 1.77 -5.20
N LEU A 226 5.80 2.91 -5.02
CA LEU A 226 6.20 4.25 -5.38
C LEU A 226 6.09 5.14 -4.16
N THR A 227 7.05 6.03 -3.94
CA THR A 227 6.99 6.97 -2.82
C THR A 227 6.94 8.42 -3.26
N THR A 228 6.12 9.20 -2.56
CA THR A 228 6.16 10.66 -2.56
C THR A 228 6.53 11.21 -1.18
N VAL A 229 7.23 10.38 -0.36
CA VAL A 229 7.45 10.52 1.08
C VAL A 229 6.13 10.33 1.82
N GLU A 230 5.19 11.24 1.65
CA GLU A 230 3.79 11.17 2.04
C GLU A 230 2.91 11.51 0.84
N GLY A 231 1.83 10.77 0.65
CA GLY A 231 0.88 11.00 -0.42
C GLY A 231 -0.07 9.82 -0.65
N GLY A 232 -1.00 10.02 -1.55
CA GLY A 232 -1.94 8.98 -1.99
C GLY A 232 -2.81 9.46 -3.14
N PHE A 233 -3.55 8.54 -3.73
CA PHE A 233 -4.50 8.84 -4.81
C PHE A 233 -5.89 8.34 -4.49
N VAL A 234 -6.87 9.06 -5.00
CA VAL A 234 -8.26 8.59 -5.17
C VAL A 234 -8.58 8.60 -6.65
N CYS A 235 -9.07 7.48 -7.17
CA CYS A 235 -9.27 7.28 -8.61
C CYS A 235 -10.69 6.82 -8.91
N THR A 236 -11.23 7.21 -10.09
CA THR A 236 -12.54 6.78 -10.55
C THR A 236 -12.72 7.05 -12.05
N ASP A 237 -13.63 6.32 -12.69
CA ASP A 237 -14.10 6.62 -14.05
C ASP A 237 -15.38 7.48 -14.06
N ASP A 238 -15.97 7.71 -12.89
CA ASP A 238 -17.21 8.43 -12.69
C ASP A 238 -16.93 9.91 -12.47
N GLU A 239 -17.37 10.74 -13.43
CA GLU A 239 -17.12 12.19 -13.43
C GLU A 239 -17.80 12.92 -12.26
N GLU A 240 -19.02 12.48 -11.87
CA GLU A 240 -19.73 13.08 -10.75
C GLU A 240 -19.02 12.80 -9.43
N LEU A 241 -18.58 11.54 -9.21
CA LEU A 241 -17.80 11.15 -8.05
C LEU A 241 -16.46 11.91 -8.01
N TYR A 242 -15.78 12.04 -9.16
CA TYR A 242 -14.56 12.84 -9.28
C TYR A 242 -14.80 14.31 -8.91
N ASN A 243 -15.84 14.93 -9.44
CA ASN A 243 -16.17 16.32 -9.14
C ASN A 243 -16.41 16.53 -7.65
N LEU A 244 -17.16 15.63 -7.01
CA LEU A 244 -17.44 15.68 -5.58
C LEU A 244 -16.17 15.49 -4.74
N MET A 245 -15.34 14.50 -5.08
CA MET A 245 -14.07 14.28 -4.40
C MET A 245 -13.12 15.49 -4.54
N LYS A 246 -13.10 16.14 -5.69
CA LYS A 246 -12.29 17.33 -5.95
C LYS A 246 -12.68 18.51 -5.06
N MET A 247 -13.98 18.73 -4.89
CA MET A 247 -14.48 19.75 -3.96
C MET A 247 -14.21 19.37 -2.51
N LYS A 248 -14.54 18.13 -2.10
CA LYS A 248 -14.33 17.65 -0.72
C LYS A 248 -12.87 17.66 -0.30
N ARG A 249 -11.94 17.38 -1.22
CA ARG A 249 -10.48 17.50 -0.98
C ARG A 249 -10.08 18.92 -0.53
N SER A 250 -10.84 19.92 -0.96
CA SER A 250 -10.53 21.34 -0.80
C SER A 250 -11.70 22.10 -0.16
N HIS A 251 -12.09 21.70 1.05
CA HIS A 251 -13.08 22.37 1.91
C HIS A 251 -14.53 22.40 1.36
N GLY A 252 -14.87 21.63 0.35
CA GLY A 252 -16.20 21.70 -0.31
C GLY A 252 -16.40 22.94 -1.17
N MET A 253 -15.32 23.58 -1.64
CA MET A 253 -15.36 24.83 -2.42
C MET A 253 -15.90 24.59 -3.82
N ALA A 254 -16.92 25.35 -4.21
CA ALA A 254 -17.51 25.35 -5.55
C ALA A 254 -16.49 25.62 -6.68
N ARG A 255 -15.51 26.50 -6.45
CA ARG A 255 -14.45 26.82 -7.42
C ARG A 255 -13.52 25.66 -7.77
N GLU A 256 -13.54 24.60 -6.99
CA GLU A 256 -12.80 23.36 -7.28
C GLU A 256 -13.61 22.40 -8.16
N ALA A 257 -14.90 22.65 -8.35
CA ALA A 257 -15.75 21.86 -9.22
C ALA A 257 -15.28 21.91 -10.69
N LEU A 258 -15.83 21.04 -11.51
CA LEU A 258 -15.70 21.14 -12.95
C LEU A 258 -16.29 22.47 -13.44
N PRO A 259 -15.74 23.07 -14.52
CA PRO A 259 -16.14 24.42 -14.95
C PRO A 259 -17.64 24.60 -15.14
N GLU A 260 -18.30 23.62 -15.76
CA GLU A 260 -19.76 23.66 -16.01
C GLU A 260 -20.55 23.66 -14.70
N LYS A 261 -20.15 22.81 -13.74
CA LYS A 261 -20.78 22.76 -12.41
C LYS A 261 -20.53 24.01 -11.59
N PHE A 262 -19.36 24.61 -11.72
CA PHE A 262 -19.08 25.89 -11.07
C PHE A 262 -19.97 27.01 -11.60
N GLU A 263 -20.24 27.06 -12.91
CA GLU A 263 -21.18 28.03 -13.50
C GLU A 263 -22.64 27.79 -13.05
N GLU A 264 -23.05 26.53 -12.88
CA GLU A 264 -24.37 26.20 -12.29
C GLU A 264 -24.47 26.76 -10.86
N TYR A 265 -23.50 26.47 -9.99
CA TYR A 265 -23.48 26.96 -8.60
C TYR A 265 -23.53 28.50 -8.50
N LYS A 266 -22.85 29.21 -9.39
CA LYS A 266 -22.93 30.69 -9.46
C LYS A 266 -24.32 31.21 -9.82
N LYS A 267 -25.07 30.47 -10.62
CA LYS A 267 -26.45 30.83 -10.97
C LYS A 267 -27.41 30.51 -9.81
N ASP A 268 -27.21 29.39 -9.15
CA ASP A 268 -28.08 28.94 -8.07
C ASP A 268 -27.91 29.78 -6.78
N TYR A 269 -26.71 30.32 -6.58
CA TYR A 269 -26.36 31.12 -5.40
C TYR A 269 -25.74 32.48 -5.75
N PRO A 270 -26.49 33.37 -6.42
CA PRO A 270 -25.98 34.65 -6.97
C PRO A 270 -25.49 35.63 -5.89
N ASP A 271 -25.99 35.48 -4.67
CA ASP A 271 -25.65 36.36 -3.54
C ASP A 271 -24.36 35.95 -2.81
N ILE A 272 -23.77 34.77 -3.14
CA ILE A 272 -22.56 34.27 -2.52
C ILE A 272 -21.35 34.57 -3.40
N HIS A 273 -20.29 35.11 -2.78
CA HIS A 273 -19.05 35.37 -3.53
C HIS A 273 -18.47 34.05 -4.09
N PRO A 274 -18.28 33.90 -5.40
CA PRO A 274 -17.97 32.59 -6.03
C PRO A 274 -16.70 31.94 -5.50
N MET A 275 -15.68 32.74 -5.13
CA MET A 275 -14.40 32.20 -4.61
C MET A 275 -14.50 31.63 -3.20
N PHE A 276 -15.56 31.93 -2.46
CA PHE A 276 -15.79 31.49 -1.07
C PHE A 276 -17.17 30.82 -0.91
N MET A 277 -17.64 30.20 -1.97
CA MET A 277 -18.85 29.39 -1.97
C MET A 277 -18.50 27.95 -1.60
N PHE A 278 -19.18 27.39 -0.61
CA PHE A 278 -19.02 26.00 -0.13
C PHE A 278 -20.33 25.27 -0.39
N VAL A 279 -20.29 24.27 -1.27
CA VAL A 279 -21.50 23.57 -1.74
C VAL A 279 -21.65 22.17 -1.15
N THR A 280 -20.65 21.69 -0.46
CA THR A 280 -20.65 20.46 0.32
C THR A 280 -19.71 20.61 1.51
N ASP A 281 -19.85 19.75 2.53
CA ASP A 281 -18.83 19.62 3.56
C ASP A 281 -17.53 19.06 2.93
N GLY A 282 -16.39 19.41 3.51
CA GLY A 282 -15.11 18.98 2.95
C GLY A 282 -13.95 19.12 3.91
N TYR A 283 -12.80 18.74 3.40
CA TYR A 283 -11.55 18.63 4.15
C TYR A 283 -10.45 19.50 3.52
N ASN A 284 -9.31 19.58 4.16
CA ASN A 284 -8.06 19.99 3.51
C ASN A 284 -7.13 18.78 3.38
N LEU A 285 -7.27 18.04 2.27
CA LEU A 285 -6.50 16.84 1.98
C LEU A 285 -5.56 17.02 0.78
N ARG A 286 -5.27 18.27 0.43
CA ARG A 286 -4.41 18.60 -0.71
C ARG A 286 -2.98 18.14 -0.46
N SER A 287 -2.35 17.62 -1.50
CA SER A 287 -0.91 17.34 -1.51
C SER A 287 -0.11 18.53 -2.05
N MET A 288 1.21 18.41 -2.10
CA MET A 288 2.14 19.47 -2.43
C MET A 288 2.84 19.21 -3.78
N GLU A 289 3.29 20.30 -4.42
CA GLU A 289 4.00 20.23 -5.70
C GLU A 289 5.28 19.41 -5.63
N ILE A 290 6.05 19.52 -4.55
CA ILE A 290 7.31 18.80 -4.38
C ILE A 290 7.11 17.28 -4.31
N ASN A 291 6.03 16.82 -3.64
CA ASN A 291 5.67 15.42 -3.59
C ASN A 291 5.26 14.89 -4.97
N ALA A 292 4.53 15.72 -5.74
CA ALA A 292 4.13 15.37 -7.11
C ALA A 292 5.33 15.27 -8.06
N VAL A 293 6.33 16.14 -7.91
CA VAL A 293 7.58 16.06 -8.71
C VAL A 293 8.32 14.77 -8.43
N LEU A 294 8.47 14.39 -7.16
CA LEU A 294 9.07 13.11 -6.78
C LEU A 294 8.29 11.94 -7.36
N GLY A 295 6.96 11.96 -7.21
CA GLY A 295 6.09 10.90 -7.71
C GLY A 295 6.14 10.74 -9.23
N SER A 296 6.11 11.85 -9.99
CA SER A 296 6.29 11.83 -11.45
C SER A 296 7.63 11.23 -11.88
N SER A 297 8.71 11.52 -11.17
CA SER A 297 10.02 10.93 -11.43
C SER A 297 10.00 9.42 -11.22
N GLN A 298 9.44 8.96 -10.10
CA GLN A 298 9.40 7.53 -9.76
C GLN A 298 8.42 6.72 -10.61
N LEU A 299 7.35 7.33 -11.10
CA LEU A 299 6.32 6.65 -11.90
C LEU A 299 6.91 6.01 -13.16
N SER A 300 7.91 6.63 -13.76
CA SER A 300 8.60 6.12 -14.96
C SER A 300 9.27 4.75 -14.74
N ASN A 301 9.62 4.40 -13.49
CA ASN A 301 10.31 3.17 -13.13
C ASN A 301 9.40 2.19 -12.36
N LEU A 302 8.12 2.52 -12.17
CA LEU A 302 7.23 1.74 -11.31
C LEU A 302 7.01 0.32 -11.83
N ASP A 303 6.77 0.15 -13.13
CA ASP A 303 6.52 -1.16 -13.74
C ASP A 303 7.76 -2.08 -13.65
N ASP A 304 8.98 -1.52 -13.82
CA ASP A 304 10.23 -2.27 -13.61
C ASP A 304 10.38 -2.71 -12.15
N SER A 305 10.09 -1.81 -11.22
CA SER A 305 10.10 -2.12 -9.78
C SER A 305 9.09 -3.23 -9.42
N ILE A 306 7.88 -3.19 -9.97
CA ILE A 306 6.85 -4.22 -9.79
C ILE A 306 7.35 -5.55 -10.36
N SER A 307 7.90 -5.55 -11.58
CA SER A 307 8.42 -6.76 -12.23
C SER A 307 9.49 -7.44 -11.37
N LYS A 308 10.42 -6.68 -10.81
CA LYS A 308 11.46 -7.20 -9.90
C LYS A 308 10.86 -7.77 -8.61
N ARG A 309 9.87 -7.10 -8.02
CA ARG A 309 9.15 -7.62 -6.84
C ARG A 309 8.43 -8.93 -7.14
N GLN A 310 7.85 -9.09 -8.32
CA GLN A 310 7.21 -10.34 -8.78
C GLN A 310 8.24 -11.48 -8.91
N VAL A 311 9.43 -11.20 -9.46
CA VAL A 311 10.53 -12.18 -9.52
C VAL A 311 10.95 -12.60 -8.12
N ASN A 312 11.09 -11.66 -7.21
CA ASN A 312 11.40 -11.93 -5.81
C ASN A 312 10.32 -12.78 -5.14
N PHE A 313 9.05 -12.49 -5.40
CA PHE A 313 7.94 -13.27 -4.85
C PHE A 313 7.97 -14.74 -5.31
N LYS A 314 8.30 -14.99 -6.57
CA LYS A 314 8.48 -16.37 -7.07
C LYS A 314 9.60 -17.11 -6.35
N LYS A 315 10.70 -16.42 -5.98
CA LYS A 315 11.77 -17.00 -5.16
C LYS A 315 11.28 -17.31 -3.74
N PHE A 316 10.52 -16.36 -3.15
CA PHE A 316 9.92 -16.54 -1.83
C PHE A 316 8.97 -17.75 -1.78
N ILE A 317 8.10 -17.92 -2.77
CA ILE A 317 7.20 -19.10 -2.84
C ILE A 317 8.00 -20.41 -2.86
N LYS A 318 9.13 -20.47 -3.56
CA LYS A 318 10.00 -21.67 -3.55
C LYS A 318 10.57 -21.96 -2.15
N ILE A 319 10.88 -20.93 -1.36
CA ILE A 319 11.29 -21.10 0.04
C ILE A 319 10.16 -21.72 0.86
N LEU A 320 8.91 -21.23 0.69
CA LEU A 320 7.74 -21.78 1.39
C LEU A 320 7.47 -23.24 0.96
N ASP A 321 7.53 -23.54 -0.33
CA ASP A 321 7.31 -24.90 -0.87
C ASP A 321 8.30 -25.91 -0.30
N LYS A 322 9.58 -25.54 -0.25
CA LYS A 322 10.66 -26.35 0.30
C LYS A 322 10.47 -26.61 1.80
N ASN A 323 9.84 -25.66 2.51
CA ASN A 323 9.63 -25.69 3.95
C ASN A 323 8.12 -25.83 4.30
N SER A 324 7.38 -26.62 3.53
CA SER A 324 5.91 -26.78 3.65
C SER A 324 5.47 -27.42 4.99
N THR A 325 6.36 -28.04 5.74
CA THR A 325 6.11 -28.50 7.11
C THR A 325 6.00 -27.35 8.12
N LEU A 326 6.62 -26.20 7.83
CA LEU A 326 6.61 -25.01 8.67
C LEU A 326 5.51 -24.02 8.26
N PHE A 327 5.21 -23.93 6.94
CA PHE A 327 4.39 -22.88 6.37
C PHE A 327 3.18 -23.40 5.59
N TYR A 328 2.15 -22.56 5.53
CA TYR A 328 1.14 -22.61 4.46
C TYR A 328 1.71 -21.91 3.23
N ASN A 329 1.61 -22.55 2.06
CA ASN A 329 2.23 -22.08 0.81
C ASN A 329 1.24 -21.81 -0.33
N GLU A 330 -0.07 -22.03 -0.10
CA GLU A 330 -1.11 -21.80 -1.11
C GLU A 330 -1.48 -20.31 -1.25
N ILE A 331 -0.47 -19.44 -1.40
CA ILE A 331 -0.68 -18.02 -1.62
C ILE A 331 -0.87 -17.76 -3.11
N LYS A 332 -1.88 -16.96 -3.46
CA LYS A 332 -2.17 -16.58 -4.86
C LYS A 332 -0.99 -15.83 -5.47
N GLN A 333 -0.53 -16.34 -6.61
CA GLN A 333 0.63 -15.78 -7.31
C GLN A 333 0.25 -14.96 -8.55
N GLU A 334 -0.91 -15.26 -9.16
CA GLU A 334 -1.36 -14.62 -10.37
C GLU A 334 -1.60 -13.12 -10.18
N GLY A 335 -1.04 -12.32 -11.07
CA GLY A 335 -1.25 -10.87 -11.10
C GLY A 335 -0.72 -10.10 -9.89
N ASN A 336 0.06 -10.72 -8.98
CA ASN A 336 0.57 -10.03 -7.79
C ASN A 336 1.59 -8.95 -8.13
N SER A 337 1.72 -7.94 -7.30
CA SER A 337 2.79 -6.93 -7.32
C SER A 337 3.73 -7.05 -6.11
N SER A 338 3.40 -7.94 -5.19
CA SER A 338 4.14 -8.31 -3.98
C SER A 338 4.72 -7.13 -3.19
N PHE A 339 3.90 -6.59 -2.32
CA PHE A 339 4.30 -5.54 -1.37
C PHE A 339 5.33 -6.06 -0.36
N CYS A 340 5.09 -7.27 0.15
CA CYS A 340 5.92 -7.93 1.15
C CYS A 340 5.91 -9.45 0.95
N PHE A 341 6.60 -10.19 1.82
CA PHE A 341 6.59 -11.64 1.87
C PHE A 341 5.82 -12.11 3.11
N PRO A 342 4.56 -12.49 2.96
CA PRO A 342 3.74 -12.96 4.07
C PRO A 342 4.08 -14.41 4.43
N PHE A 343 4.55 -14.65 5.65
CA PHE A 343 4.69 -15.98 6.23
C PHE A 343 3.43 -16.34 7.00
N VAL A 344 2.87 -17.51 6.74
CA VAL A 344 1.78 -18.10 7.51
C VAL A 344 2.28 -19.41 8.08
N CYS A 345 2.68 -19.40 9.34
CA CYS A 345 3.23 -20.56 10.04
C CYS A 345 2.12 -21.58 10.39
N LYS A 346 2.51 -22.86 10.49
CA LYS A 346 1.57 -23.94 10.89
C LYS A 346 1.11 -23.82 12.36
N SER A 347 1.92 -23.18 13.20
CA SER A 347 1.58 -22.92 14.61
C SER A 347 2.21 -21.62 15.12
N LYS A 348 1.62 -21.09 16.18
CA LYS A 348 2.14 -19.94 16.92
C LYS A 348 3.58 -20.17 17.43
N GLU A 349 3.87 -21.38 17.89
CA GLU A 349 5.20 -21.73 18.39
C GLU A 349 6.27 -21.59 17.28
N ILE A 350 5.98 -22.10 16.07
CA ILE A 350 6.86 -21.95 14.90
C ILE A 350 7.06 -20.47 14.61
N LYS A 351 5.98 -19.68 14.55
CA LYS A 351 6.04 -18.26 14.29
C LYS A 351 6.94 -17.53 15.30
N ASP A 352 6.66 -17.69 16.59
CA ASP A 352 7.36 -16.95 17.65
C ASP A 352 8.87 -17.29 17.69
N LYS A 353 9.24 -18.57 17.48
CA LYS A 353 10.63 -19.00 17.39
C LYS A 353 11.32 -18.50 16.12
N LEU A 354 10.62 -18.56 14.96
CA LEU A 354 11.18 -18.12 13.69
C LEU A 354 11.38 -16.61 13.64
N GLU A 355 10.41 -15.80 14.09
CA GLU A 355 10.59 -14.35 14.15
C GLU A 355 11.79 -13.96 15.00
N LYS A 356 11.93 -14.58 16.18
CA LYS A 356 13.10 -14.34 17.05
C LYS A 356 14.40 -14.72 16.36
N TYR A 357 14.46 -15.91 15.73
CA TYR A 357 15.62 -16.38 14.99
C TYR A 357 15.99 -15.42 13.86
N LEU A 358 15.03 -15.01 13.03
CA LEU A 358 15.26 -14.07 11.94
C LEU A 358 15.76 -12.70 12.43
N GLN A 359 15.25 -12.21 13.55
CA GLN A 359 15.68 -10.94 14.15
C GLN A 359 17.16 -10.99 14.62
N GLU A 360 17.66 -12.14 15.08
CA GLU A 360 19.09 -12.34 15.43
C GLU A 360 20.00 -12.10 14.19
N PHE A 361 19.47 -12.37 12.98
CA PHE A 361 20.15 -12.10 11.70
C PHE A 361 19.75 -10.77 11.06
N LYS A 362 19.19 -9.82 11.83
CA LYS A 362 18.80 -8.50 11.35
C LYS A 362 17.74 -8.52 10.22
N VAL A 363 16.87 -9.52 10.22
CA VAL A 363 15.66 -9.55 9.39
C VAL A 363 14.54 -8.86 10.17
N GLU A 364 14.04 -7.75 9.65
CA GLU A 364 12.90 -7.05 10.24
C GLU A 364 11.59 -7.77 9.92
N THR A 365 10.77 -7.99 10.96
CA THR A 365 9.46 -8.63 10.85
C THR A 365 8.34 -7.69 11.30
N ARG A 366 7.13 -7.90 10.80
CA ARG A 366 5.91 -7.25 11.27
C ARG A 366 4.76 -8.24 11.28
N PRO A 367 3.77 -8.07 12.17
CA PRO A 367 2.51 -8.82 12.08
C PRO A 367 1.86 -8.65 10.71
N LEU A 368 1.07 -9.64 10.26
CA LEU A 368 0.29 -9.50 9.03
C LEU A 368 -0.64 -8.28 9.13
N CYS A 369 -0.28 -7.19 8.45
CA CYS A 369 -0.92 -5.90 8.54
C CYS A 369 -1.08 -5.46 10.01
N SER A 370 -2.32 -5.29 10.48
CA SER A 370 -2.65 -4.96 11.89
C SER A 370 -3.01 -6.20 12.75
N GLY A 371 -2.91 -7.41 12.18
CA GLY A 371 -3.55 -8.60 12.74
C GLY A 371 -5.08 -8.48 12.69
N ASN A 372 -5.79 -9.28 13.48
CA ASN A 372 -7.25 -9.20 13.58
C ASN A 372 -7.67 -7.86 14.20
N LEU A 373 -8.32 -7.00 13.39
CA LEU A 373 -8.78 -5.67 13.80
C LEU A 373 -9.78 -5.73 14.98
N LEU A 374 -10.54 -6.82 15.08
CA LEU A 374 -11.51 -6.99 16.15
C LEU A 374 -10.88 -7.14 17.54
N ARG A 375 -9.56 -7.35 17.62
CA ARG A 375 -8.78 -7.27 18.88
C ARG A 375 -8.34 -5.84 19.22
N GLN A 376 -8.46 -4.89 18.27
CA GLN A 376 -7.95 -3.54 18.47
C GLN A 376 -8.82 -2.71 19.43
N PRO A 377 -8.23 -1.96 20.38
CA PRO A 377 -8.98 -1.22 21.39
C PRO A 377 -9.99 -0.22 20.82
N PHE A 378 -9.72 0.39 19.66
CA PHE A 378 -10.65 1.35 19.05
C PHE A 378 -11.93 0.67 18.52
N ILE A 379 -11.90 -0.64 18.30
CA ILE A 379 -13.07 -1.47 17.93
C ILE A 379 -13.72 -2.04 19.17
N THR A 380 -12.95 -2.73 20.04
CA THR A 380 -13.52 -3.44 21.21
C THR A 380 -14.20 -2.53 22.23
N ARG A 381 -13.90 -1.22 22.24
CA ARG A 381 -14.56 -0.23 23.08
C ARG A 381 -15.93 0.24 22.55
N ARG A 382 -16.31 -0.19 21.35
CA ARG A 382 -17.59 0.18 20.74
C ARG A 382 -18.66 -0.83 21.12
N PRO A 383 -19.90 -0.39 21.37
CA PRO A 383 -21.02 -1.31 21.55
C PRO A 383 -21.25 -2.13 20.27
N ASP A 384 -21.82 -3.30 20.41
CA ASP A 384 -22.21 -4.20 19.31
C ASP A 384 -21.04 -4.66 18.42
N THR A 385 -19.80 -4.65 18.92
CA THR A 385 -18.64 -5.21 18.22
C THR A 385 -18.70 -6.74 18.32
N PRO A 386 -18.61 -7.47 17.20
CA PRO A 386 -18.54 -8.94 17.24
C PRO A 386 -17.24 -9.40 17.93
N SER A 387 -17.28 -10.60 18.50
CA SER A 387 -16.08 -11.18 19.12
C SER A 387 -15.03 -11.50 18.06
N ALA A 388 -13.77 -11.23 18.36
CA ALA A 388 -12.65 -11.61 17.48
C ALA A 388 -12.63 -13.11 17.19
N SER A 389 -13.06 -13.95 18.13
CA SER A 389 -13.15 -15.42 17.99
C SER A 389 -14.15 -15.92 16.96
N GLU A 390 -15.06 -15.07 16.49
CA GLU A 390 -16.02 -15.41 15.43
C GLU A 390 -15.36 -15.40 14.03
N PHE A 391 -14.12 -14.89 13.92
CA PHE A 391 -13.35 -14.72 12.70
C PHE A 391 -12.14 -15.68 12.72
N GLU A 392 -12.42 -16.97 12.48
CA GLU A 392 -11.48 -18.06 12.70
C GLU A 392 -10.18 -17.89 11.88
N THR A 393 -10.29 -17.48 10.62
CA THR A 393 -9.11 -17.29 9.78
C THR A 393 -8.32 -16.06 10.18
N ALA A 394 -8.99 -14.96 10.51
CA ALA A 394 -8.32 -13.76 11.00
C ALA A 394 -7.60 -14.03 12.35
N GLU A 395 -8.22 -14.79 13.27
CA GLU A 395 -7.57 -15.20 14.50
C GLU A 395 -6.34 -16.07 14.23
N PHE A 396 -6.50 -17.07 13.35
CA PHE A 396 -5.38 -17.93 12.98
C PHE A 396 -4.21 -17.10 12.38
N LEU A 397 -4.48 -16.20 11.46
CA LEU A 397 -3.47 -15.35 10.81
C LEU A 397 -2.86 -14.34 11.80
N HIS A 398 -3.64 -13.82 12.74
CA HIS A 398 -3.13 -12.95 13.80
C HIS A 398 -2.08 -13.65 14.67
N GLU A 399 -2.33 -14.91 15.02
CA GLU A 399 -1.42 -15.67 15.89
C GLU A 399 -0.26 -16.31 15.16
N ASN A 400 -0.44 -16.69 13.89
CA ASN A 400 0.52 -17.50 13.15
C ASN A 400 1.17 -16.78 11.97
N GLY A 401 0.78 -15.55 11.69
CA GLY A 401 1.25 -14.81 10.53
C GLY A 401 2.19 -13.64 10.87
N PHE A 402 3.17 -13.42 10.02
CA PHE A 402 4.02 -12.23 10.01
C PHE A 402 4.50 -11.97 8.59
N PHE A 403 5.10 -10.80 8.33
CA PHE A 403 5.73 -10.55 7.04
C PHE A 403 7.12 -9.94 7.19
N ILE A 404 7.93 -10.11 6.16
CA ILE A 404 9.19 -9.39 5.92
C ILE A 404 9.08 -8.56 4.66
N GLY A 405 9.97 -7.57 4.50
CA GLY A 405 9.93 -6.66 3.36
C GLY A 405 10.21 -7.36 2.02
N ASN A 406 9.52 -6.92 0.97
CA ASN A 406 9.94 -7.10 -0.41
C ASN A 406 10.33 -5.75 -1.01
N ASN A 407 11.42 -5.72 -1.76
CA ASN A 407 11.89 -4.52 -2.43
C ASN A 407 12.58 -4.87 -3.75
N HIS A 408 12.44 -4.03 -4.77
CA HIS A 408 13.08 -4.24 -6.08
C HIS A 408 14.62 -4.18 -6.05
N MET A 409 15.21 -3.73 -4.94
CA MET A 409 16.66 -3.64 -4.74
C MET A 409 17.25 -4.85 -3.98
N ILE A 410 16.43 -5.86 -3.66
CA ILE A 410 16.92 -7.10 -3.05
C ILE A 410 17.78 -7.85 -4.05
N THR A 411 18.99 -8.22 -3.62
CA THR A 411 19.98 -8.93 -4.42
C THR A 411 19.79 -10.46 -4.36
N ASP A 412 20.37 -11.17 -5.33
CA ASP A 412 20.38 -12.63 -5.31
C ASP A 412 21.19 -13.20 -4.13
N GLU A 413 22.19 -12.46 -3.63
CA GLU A 413 22.96 -12.84 -2.46
C GLU A 413 22.11 -12.77 -1.20
N GLU A 414 21.38 -11.66 -0.99
CA GLU A 414 20.45 -11.51 0.12
C GLU A 414 19.39 -12.65 0.12
N PHE A 415 18.87 -13.00 -1.06
CA PHE A 415 17.95 -14.15 -1.19
C PHE A 415 18.58 -15.48 -0.81
N ARG A 416 19.83 -15.75 -1.23
CA ARG A 416 20.54 -16.97 -0.86
C ARG A 416 20.76 -17.07 0.64
N ILE A 417 21.04 -15.94 1.29
CA ILE A 417 21.17 -15.91 2.74
C ILE A 417 19.83 -16.19 3.42
N LEU A 418 18.75 -15.55 2.97
CA LEU A 418 17.40 -15.78 3.53
C LEU A 418 16.98 -17.25 3.37
N ASP A 419 17.14 -17.84 2.17
CA ASP A 419 16.82 -19.26 1.91
C ASP A 419 17.57 -20.18 2.86
N ARG A 420 18.89 -19.96 3.03
CA ARG A 420 19.72 -20.72 3.98
C ARG A 420 19.25 -20.56 5.42
N LEU A 421 18.94 -19.34 5.88
CA LEU A 421 18.44 -19.10 7.23
C LEU A 421 17.14 -19.86 7.50
N ILE A 422 16.23 -19.90 6.55
CA ILE A 422 14.99 -20.67 6.71
C ILE A 422 15.24 -22.17 6.72
N ASP A 423 16.15 -22.67 5.89
CA ASP A 423 16.52 -24.11 5.87
C ASP A 423 17.25 -24.57 7.16
N GLU A 424 18.07 -23.71 7.73
CA GLU A 424 18.83 -24.01 8.96
C GLU A 424 17.97 -23.86 10.22
N PHE A 425 16.80 -23.22 10.13
CA PHE A 425 15.89 -23.03 11.25
C PHE A 425 15.37 -24.38 11.78
N LYS A 426 15.55 -24.60 13.08
CA LYS A 426 15.04 -25.78 13.80
C LYS A 426 14.21 -25.32 15.00
N TYR A 427 13.01 -25.84 15.13
CA TYR A 427 12.07 -25.49 16.19
C TYR A 427 11.77 -26.64 17.14
#